data_8fa938eb03dc238d2eb9da8d0f513ed1
#
_entry.id   8fa938eb03dc238d2eb9da8d0f513ed1
#
_cell.length_a   1.000
_cell.length_b   1.000
_cell.length_c   1.000
_cell.angle_alpha   90.00
_cell.angle_beta   90.00
_cell.angle_gamma   90.00
#
_symmetry.space_group_name_H-M   'P 1'
#
loop_
_entity.id
_entity.type
_entity.pdbx_description
1 polymer ?
#
loop_
_entity_poly.entity_id
_entity_poly.type
_entity_poly.pdbx_seq_one_letter_code
_entity_poly.pdbx_strand_id
1 'polypeptide(L)'
;MIAVIDYCKGNLKSVERGLTHVGGDAHITDDPEVIRTADALVLPGVGSFADASATMQQTGQMEAIRAALAKGTPFLGICLGEHLLFEGGTEHAEHGTMPGLGIIDGIAKRMPAQDSTGKAYKIPHVGWNSIEFAEDASVSPLFAGIPNGEYFYFTHSYIAPKSNATIATTTHSVTFPAAVQVGDRIFA
;
A
#
# COMPACT_ATOMS: atom_id res chain seq x y z
N MET A 1 15.71 12.99 -5.58
CA MET A 1 15.18 12.90 -4.21
C MET A 1 13.94 12.02 -4.19
N ILE A 2 13.84 11.12 -3.20
CA ILE A 2 12.63 10.27 -2.93
C ILE A 2 11.82 10.96 -1.83
N ALA A 3 10.57 11.30 -2.10
CA ALA A 3 9.68 11.87 -1.09
C ALA A 3 8.99 10.75 -0.29
N VAL A 4 9.26 10.67 1.01
CA VAL A 4 8.54 9.84 1.97
C VAL A 4 7.40 10.67 2.53
N ILE A 5 6.17 10.34 2.15
CA ILE A 5 4.99 11.18 2.36
C ILE A 5 4.54 11.11 3.83
N ASP A 6 4.45 12.27 4.47
CA ASP A 6 3.94 12.44 5.84
C ASP A 6 2.52 13.01 5.82
N TYR A 7 1.55 12.19 6.18
CA TYR A 7 0.17 12.62 6.47
C TYR A 7 -0.13 12.57 7.98
N CYS A 8 0.86 12.88 8.80
CA CYS A 8 0.83 12.89 10.28
C CYS A 8 0.74 11.50 10.93
N LYS A 9 0.95 10.41 10.18
CA LYS A 9 0.95 9.04 10.71
C LYS A 9 1.98 8.17 9.95
N GLY A 10 2.65 7.28 10.66
CA GLY A 10 3.57 6.33 10.05
C GLY A 10 4.90 6.18 10.79
N ASN A 11 5.59 5.09 10.51
CA ASN A 11 6.97 4.89 10.96
C ASN A 11 7.95 5.48 9.92
N LEU A 12 7.77 6.77 9.62
CA LEU A 12 8.44 7.48 8.53
C LEU A 12 9.95 7.41 8.64
N LYS A 13 10.49 7.60 9.86
CA LYS A 13 11.94 7.57 10.10
C LYS A 13 12.59 6.21 9.83
N SER A 14 11.86 5.12 10.01
CA SER A 14 12.37 3.79 9.67
C SER A 14 12.40 3.59 8.16
N VAL A 15 11.40 4.07 7.44
CA VAL A 15 11.34 4.02 5.97
C VAL A 15 12.43 4.89 5.37
N GLU A 16 12.56 6.16 5.79
CA GLU A 16 13.61 7.07 5.36
C GLU A 16 15.00 6.45 5.55
N ARG A 17 15.29 5.92 6.76
CA ARG A 17 16.56 5.26 7.05
C ARG A 17 16.80 4.01 6.20
N GLY A 18 15.77 3.20 5.99
CA GLY A 18 15.87 2.02 5.12
C GLY A 18 16.24 2.38 3.68
N LEU A 19 15.55 3.37 3.11
CA LEU A 19 15.84 3.86 1.77
C LEU A 19 17.24 4.47 1.66
N THR A 20 17.64 5.27 2.65
CA THR A 20 18.98 5.87 2.69
C THR A 20 20.08 4.81 2.84
N HIS A 21 19.82 3.74 3.61
CA HIS A 21 20.79 2.64 3.79
C HIS A 21 21.10 1.91 2.48
N VAL A 22 20.13 1.83 1.57
CA VAL A 22 20.32 1.23 0.24
C VAL A 22 20.73 2.26 -0.84
N GLY A 23 21.11 3.48 -0.43
CA GLY A 23 21.66 4.51 -1.31
C GLY A 23 20.64 5.49 -1.88
N GLY A 24 19.38 5.45 -1.42
CA GLY A 24 18.35 6.39 -1.84
C GLY A 24 18.51 7.76 -1.16
N ASP A 25 18.31 8.83 -1.92
CA ASP A 25 18.22 10.22 -1.40
C ASP A 25 16.77 10.46 -0.93
N ALA A 26 16.42 9.95 0.27
CA ALA A 26 15.07 9.93 0.81
C ALA A 26 14.85 11.00 1.89
N HIS A 27 13.77 11.76 1.77
CA HIS A 27 13.37 12.82 2.69
C HIS A 27 11.89 12.75 3.04
N ILE A 28 11.56 12.90 4.31
CA ILE A 28 10.18 13.00 4.79
C ILE A 28 9.64 14.38 4.45
N THR A 29 8.44 14.43 3.89
CA THR A 29 7.76 15.69 3.53
C THR A 29 6.25 15.59 3.64
N ASP A 30 5.63 16.66 4.10
CA ASP A 30 4.17 16.89 4.08
C ASP A 30 3.77 17.91 3.00
N ASP A 31 4.74 18.54 2.31
CA ASP A 31 4.53 19.58 1.31
C ASP A 31 4.06 18.99 -0.04
N PRO A 32 2.83 19.33 -0.51
CA PRO A 32 2.30 18.87 -1.78
C PRO A 32 3.15 19.27 -3.01
N GLU A 33 3.87 20.41 -2.96
CA GLU A 33 4.71 20.83 -4.08
C GLU A 33 5.99 19.99 -4.18
N VAL A 34 6.56 19.61 -3.03
CA VAL A 34 7.68 18.66 -2.97
C VAL A 34 7.24 17.29 -3.49
N ILE A 35 6.06 16.79 -3.06
CA ILE A 35 5.46 15.53 -3.54
C ILE A 35 5.29 15.56 -5.06
N ARG A 36 4.74 16.63 -5.61
CA ARG A 36 4.46 16.81 -7.05
C ARG A 36 5.69 16.78 -7.94
N THR A 37 6.85 17.14 -7.39
CA THR A 37 8.11 17.34 -8.13
C THR A 37 9.22 16.34 -7.79
N ALA A 38 8.97 15.43 -6.86
CA ALA A 38 9.92 14.39 -6.47
C ALA A 38 10.22 13.40 -7.61
N ASP A 39 11.42 12.82 -7.61
CA ASP A 39 11.83 11.81 -8.57
C ASP A 39 11.17 10.44 -8.32
N ALA A 40 10.80 10.17 -7.07
CA ALA A 40 10.04 8.99 -6.66
C ALA A 40 9.25 9.28 -5.39
N LEU A 41 8.15 8.53 -5.17
CA LEU A 41 7.28 8.65 -4.01
C LEU A 41 7.26 7.36 -3.21
N VAL A 42 7.30 7.47 -1.90
CA VAL A 42 6.99 6.36 -0.98
C VAL A 42 5.88 6.80 -0.05
N LEU A 43 4.78 6.04 -0.03
CA LEU A 43 3.65 6.26 0.86
C LEU A 43 3.59 5.14 1.90
N PRO A 44 4.29 5.29 3.04
CA PRO A 44 4.13 4.39 4.16
C PRO A 44 2.82 4.68 4.87
N GLY A 45 2.19 3.67 5.45
CA GLY A 45 0.92 3.90 6.09
C GLY A 45 0.66 3.06 7.32
N VAL A 46 0.16 3.73 8.36
CA VAL A 46 -0.45 3.14 9.55
C VAL A 46 -1.69 3.94 9.93
N GLY A 47 -2.57 3.35 10.73
CA GLY A 47 -3.82 3.98 11.14
C GLY A 47 -4.98 3.58 10.23
N SER A 48 -6.07 4.35 10.24
CA SER A 48 -7.26 4.02 9.49
C SER A 48 -7.27 4.64 8.09
N PHE A 49 -7.91 3.97 7.16
CA PHE A 49 -8.09 4.46 5.79
C PHE A 49 -8.81 5.82 5.76
N ALA A 50 -9.88 5.98 6.54
CA ALA A 50 -10.66 7.20 6.54
C ALA A 50 -9.86 8.41 7.02
N ASP A 51 -9.08 8.27 8.11
CA ASP A 51 -8.25 9.36 8.62
C ASP A 51 -7.17 9.76 7.61
N ALA A 52 -6.48 8.78 7.01
CA ALA A 52 -5.45 9.03 6.01
C ALA A 52 -6.03 9.74 4.78
N SER A 53 -7.14 9.23 4.25
CA SER A 53 -7.84 9.83 3.11
C SER A 53 -8.26 11.27 3.40
N ALA A 54 -8.92 11.53 4.54
CA ALA A 54 -9.38 12.86 4.92
C ALA A 54 -8.21 13.84 5.07
N THR A 55 -7.14 13.44 5.76
CA THR A 55 -5.95 14.28 5.95
C THR A 55 -5.31 14.63 4.61
N MET A 56 -5.07 13.63 3.75
CA MET A 56 -4.41 13.84 2.46
C MET A 56 -5.26 14.66 1.48
N GLN A 57 -6.60 14.60 1.58
CA GLN A 57 -7.48 15.48 0.82
C GLN A 57 -7.40 16.93 1.33
N GLN A 58 -7.48 17.14 2.64
CA GLN A 58 -7.43 18.47 3.25
C GLN A 58 -6.11 19.19 3.00
N THR A 59 -5.00 18.46 2.99
CA THR A 59 -3.65 19.01 2.77
C THR A 59 -3.28 19.14 1.29
N GLY A 60 -4.09 18.60 0.35
CA GLY A 60 -3.77 18.59 -1.08
C GLY A 60 -2.77 17.52 -1.50
N GLN A 61 -2.30 16.69 -0.57
CA GLN A 61 -1.34 15.62 -0.85
C GLN A 61 -1.90 14.58 -1.83
N MET A 62 -3.20 14.23 -1.71
CA MET A 62 -3.83 13.23 -2.59
C MET A 62 -3.80 13.69 -4.05
N GLU A 63 -4.08 14.96 -4.32
CA GLU A 63 -3.98 15.54 -5.65
C GLU A 63 -2.54 15.60 -6.15
N ALA A 64 -1.59 15.98 -5.27
CA ALA A 64 -0.17 16.02 -5.60
C ALA A 64 0.37 14.65 -6.02
N ILE A 65 0.00 13.58 -5.29
CA ILE A 65 0.36 12.19 -5.62
C ILE A 65 -0.23 11.82 -6.98
N ARG A 66 -1.54 12.03 -7.20
CA ARG A 66 -2.17 11.72 -8.50
C ARG A 66 -1.48 12.43 -9.66
N ALA A 67 -1.13 13.71 -9.48
CA ALA A 67 -0.43 14.49 -10.49
C ALA A 67 0.98 13.95 -10.77
N ALA A 68 1.71 13.50 -9.76
CA ALA A 68 3.03 12.87 -9.91
C ALA A 68 2.91 11.52 -10.63
N LEU A 69 1.96 10.66 -10.23
CA LEU A 69 1.71 9.36 -10.87
C LEU A 69 1.33 9.53 -12.35
N ALA A 70 0.50 10.53 -12.69
CA ALA A 70 0.13 10.82 -14.07
C ALA A 70 1.32 11.25 -14.94
N LYS A 71 2.40 11.78 -14.35
CA LYS A 71 3.67 12.08 -15.02
C LYS A 71 4.60 10.86 -15.13
N GLY A 72 4.23 9.72 -14.53
CA GLY A 72 5.03 8.52 -14.51
C GLY A 72 6.08 8.49 -13.38
N THR A 73 5.92 9.29 -12.34
CA THR A 73 6.80 9.23 -11.15
C THR A 73 6.70 7.85 -10.48
N PRO A 74 7.82 7.16 -10.22
CA PRO A 74 7.82 5.89 -9.50
C PRO A 74 7.20 6.01 -8.12
N PHE A 75 6.44 4.98 -7.72
CA PHE A 75 5.72 4.98 -6.45
C PHE A 75 5.83 3.63 -5.74
N LEU A 76 6.01 3.68 -4.43
CA LEU A 76 5.92 2.52 -3.55
C LEU A 76 4.93 2.80 -2.41
N GLY A 77 3.82 2.04 -2.37
CA GLY A 77 2.90 1.98 -1.23
C GLY A 77 3.34 0.93 -0.22
N ILE A 78 3.17 1.19 1.08
CA ILE A 78 3.49 0.21 2.13
C ILE A 78 2.29 0.10 3.07
N CYS A 79 1.72 -1.09 3.21
CA CYS A 79 0.58 -1.41 4.07
C CYS A 79 -0.64 -0.53 3.72
N LEU A 80 -1.05 0.43 4.56
CA LEU A 80 -2.14 1.35 4.23
C LEU A 80 -1.89 2.12 2.91
N GLY A 81 -0.61 2.34 2.53
CA GLY A 81 -0.24 2.93 1.25
C GLY A 81 -0.66 2.07 0.05
N GLU A 82 -0.68 0.74 0.18
CA GLU A 82 -1.28 -0.15 -0.81
C GLU A 82 -2.79 0.08 -0.91
N HIS A 83 -3.50 0.05 0.23
CA HIS A 83 -4.95 0.24 0.25
C HIS A 83 -5.37 1.58 -0.37
N LEU A 84 -4.59 2.63 -0.15
CA LEU A 84 -4.86 3.97 -0.69
C LEU A 84 -4.71 4.06 -2.22
N LEU A 85 -4.04 3.11 -2.88
CA LEU A 85 -4.02 3.03 -4.36
C LEU A 85 -5.40 2.68 -4.95
N PHE A 86 -6.25 1.99 -4.20
CA PHE A 86 -7.57 1.58 -4.64
C PHE A 86 -8.56 2.76 -4.69
N GLU A 87 -9.76 2.53 -5.26
CA GLU A 87 -10.83 3.53 -5.34
C GLU A 87 -11.25 4.04 -3.97
N GLY A 88 -11.22 3.17 -2.96
CA GLY A 88 -11.61 3.55 -1.61
C GLY A 88 -11.43 2.45 -0.57
N GLY A 89 -11.79 2.79 0.67
CA GLY A 89 -11.76 1.87 1.80
C GLY A 89 -12.87 2.12 2.81
N THR A 90 -13.22 1.07 3.58
CA THR A 90 -14.31 1.09 4.55
C THR A 90 -13.85 1.29 5.99
N GLU A 91 -12.54 1.30 6.26
CA GLU A 91 -12.01 1.41 7.62
C GLU A 91 -12.32 2.78 8.22
N HIS A 92 -13.10 2.79 9.31
CA HIS A 92 -13.62 3.97 10.00
C HIS A 92 -14.38 4.97 9.10
N ALA A 93 -14.88 4.52 7.95
CA ALA A 93 -15.76 5.32 7.11
C ALA A 93 -17.17 5.37 7.73
N GLU A 94 -17.59 6.52 8.23
CA GLU A 94 -18.90 6.69 8.90
C GLU A 94 -20.08 6.41 7.96
N HIS A 95 -19.91 6.70 6.66
CA HIS A 95 -20.97 6.58 5.66
C HIS A 95 -20.50 5.82 4.40
N GLY A 96 -20.18 4.52 4.57
CA GLY A 96 -19.88 3.65 3.45
C GLY A 96 -18.39 3.54 3.12
N THR A 97 -17.85 4.38 2.25
CA THR A 97 -16.44 4.34 1.83
C THR A 97 -15.82 5.72 1.81
N MET A 98 -14.52 5.80 2.14
CA MET A 98 -13.71 6.99 1.89
C MET A 98 -12.91 6.79 0.60
N PRO A 99 -12.72 7.84 -0.22
CA PRO A 99 -12.01 7.71 -1.50
C PRO A 99 -10.51 7.50 -1.29
N GLY A 100 -9.91 6.63 -2.12
CA GLY A 100 -8.47 6.46 -2.26
C GLY A 100 -7.92 7.28 -3.43
N LEU A 101 -6.74 6.87 -3.92
CA LEU A 101 -6.11 7.47 -5.09
C LEU A 101 -6.85 7.11 -6.41
N GLY A 102 -7.58 5.97 -6.43
CA GLY A 102 -8.34 5.52 -7.60
C GLY A 102 -7.45 5.08 -8.77
N ILE A 103 -6.28 4.53 -8.47
CA ILE A 103 -5.34 3.98 -9.46
C ILE A 103 -5.70 2.54 -9.80
N ILE A 104 -6.26 1.81 -8.84
CA ILE A 104 -6.71 0.42 -8.96
C ILE A 104 -8.20 0.36 -8.57
N ASP A 105 -9.00 -0.31 -9.38
CA ASP A 105 -10.43 -0.51 -9.10
C ASP A 105 -10.64 -1.38 -7.86
N GLY A 106 -11.64 -1.01 -7.05
CA GLY A 106 -12.08 -1.78 -5.91
C GLY A 106 -11.97 -1.07 -4.57
N ILE A 107 -12.54 -1.71 -3.55
CA ILE A 107 -12.68 -1.14 -2.20
C ILE A 107 -11.99 -2.02 -1.18
N ALA A 108 -11.05 -1.45 -0.42
CA ALA A 108 -10.42 -2.12 0.71
C ALA A 108 -11.45 -2.34 1.84
N LYS A 109 -11.55 -3.59 2.32
CA LYS A 109 -12.56 -4.00 3.30
C LYS A 109 -11.95 -4.79 4.45
N ARG A 110 -12.69 -4.86 5.55
CA ARG A 110 -12.30 -5.69 6.68
C ARG A 110 -12.21 -7.15 6.27
N MET A 111 -11.13 -7.81 6.67
CA MET A 111 -10.91 -9.23 6.46
C MET A 111 -11.98 -10.05 7.21
N PRO A 112 -12.58 -11.09 6.58
CA PRO A 112 -13.47 -12.01 7.27
C PRO A 112 -12.78 -12.72 8.43
N ALA A 113 -13.49 -12.87 9.57
CA ALA A 113 -12.96 -13.60 10.73
C ALA A 113 -13.15 -15.13 10.61
N GLN A 114 -13.74 -15.62 9.53
CA GLN A 114 -13.94 -17.04 9.23
C GLN A 114 -13.62 -17.31 7.76
N ASP A 115 -13.11 -18.51 7.49
CA ASP A 115 -12.93 -18.98 6.11
C ASP A 115 -14.23 -19.61 5.56
N SER A 116 -14.19 -20.10 4.32
CA SER A 116 -15.32 -20.72 3.64
C SER A 116 -15.81 -22.04 4.30
N THR A 117 -15.02 -22.63 5.19
CA THR A 117 -15.37 -23.84 5.96
C THR A 117 -16.01 -23.52 7.31
N GLY A 118 -16.03 -22.24 7.71
CA GLY A 118 -16.49 -21.76 9.02
C GLY A 118 -15.42 -21.78 10.11
N LYS A 119 -14.17 -22.10 9.78
CA LYS A 119 -13.04 -22.04 10.73
C LYS A 119 -12.76 -20.58 11.09
N ALA A 120 -12.70 -20.31 12.40
CA ALA A 120 -12.43 -18.98 12.92
C ALA A 120 -10.93 -18.61 12.86
N TYR A 121 -10.65 -17.35 12.56
CA TYR A 121 -9.31 -16.76 12.54
C TYR A 121 -9.28 -15.50 13.39
N LYS A 122 -8.14 -15.27 14.02
CA LYS A 122 -7.92 -14.04 14.80
C LYS A 122 -7.72 -12.84 13.85
N ILE A 123 -8.46 -11.76 14.07
CA ILE A 123 -8.28 -10.47 13.41
C ILE A 123 -7.92 -9.45 14.49
N PRO A 124 -6.82 -8.68 14.33
CA PRO A 124 -5.96 -8.56 13.14
C PRO A 124 -5.14 -9.82 12.82
N HIS A 125 -4.81 -10.00 11.54
CA HIS A 125 -3.75 -10.89 11.07
C HIS A 125 -2.41 -10.31 11.51
N VAL A 126 -1.70 -11.00 12.40
CA VAL A 126 -0.39 -10.59 12.92
C VAL A 126 0.55 -11.79 12.89
N GLY A 127 1.63 -11.69 12.14
CA GLY A 127 2.63 -12.75 12.04
C GLY A 127 3.34 -12.82 10.70
N TRP A 128 4.22 -13.83 10.61
CA TRP A 128 4.95 -14.14 9.38
C TRP A 128 4.12 -15.07 8.51
N ASN A 129 3.91 -14.68 7.25
CA ASN A 129 3.27 -15.51 6.23
C ASN A 129 4.08 -15.48 4.96
N SER A 130 4.11 -16.60 4.25
CA SER A 130 4.68 -16.68 2.91
C SER A 130 3.79 -15.96 1.90
N ILE A 131 4.41 -15.40 0.87
CA ILE A 131 3.69 -14.86 -0.29
C ILE A 131 3.84 -15.81 -1.47
N GLU A 132 2.80 -15.87 -2.30
CA GLU A 132 2.78 -16.64 -3.54
C GLU A 132 2.68 -15.68 -4.72
N PHE A 133 3.63 -15.75 -5.65
CA PHE A 133 3.64 -14.92 -6.84
C PHE A 133 2.50 -15.31 -7.80
N ALA A 134 1.89 -14.33 -8.44
CA ALA A 134 1.07 -14.58 -9.62
C ALA A 134 1.93 -15.16 -10.76
N GLU A 135 1.31 -15.87 -11.70
CA GLU A 135 2.04 -16.65 -12.74
C GLU A 135 3.12 -15.84 -13.48
N ASP A 136 2.86 -14.55 -13.77
CA ASP A 136 3.80 -13.68 -14.48
C ASP A 136 4.58 -12.70 -13.56
N ALA A 137 4.40 -12.77 -12.24
CA ALA A 137 4.95 -11.79 -11.32
C ALA A 137 6.45 -11.98 -10.99
N SER A 138 7.02 -13.13 -11.33
CA SER A 138 8.46 -13.42 -11.11
C SER A 138 9.40 -12.45 -11.85
N VAL A 139 8.90 -11.75 -12.86
CA VAL A 139 9.62 -10.72 -13.62
C VAL A 139 9.48 -9.31 -13.05
N SER A 140 8.65 -9.14 -12.00
CA SER A 140 8.50 -7.83 -11.33
C SER A 140 9.82 -7.40 -10.69
N PRO A 141 10.30 -6.19 -10.93
CA PRO A 141 11.50 -5.67 -10.26
C PRO A 141 11.35 -5.59 -8.74
N LEU A 142 10.11 -5.52 -8.22
CA LEU A 142 9.84 -5.54 -6.77
C LEU A 142 10.35 -6.84 -6.12
N PHE A 143 10.35 -7.96 -6.85
CA PHE A 143 10.77 -9.26 -6.34
C PHE A 143 12.18 -9.66 -6.77
N ALA A 144 12.98 -8.74 -7.32
CA ALA A 144 14.34 -9.04 -7.72
C ALA A 144 15.17 -9.58 -6.52
N GLY A 145 15.61 -10.84 -6.62
CA GLY A 145 16.35 -11.51 -5.54
C GLY A 145 15.48 -12.08 -4.41
N ILE A 146 14.17 -11.98 -4.48
CA ILE A 146 13.22 -12.56 -3.52
C ILE A 146 12.62 -13.83 -4.13
N PRO A 147 12.78 -15.01 -3.52
CA PRO A 147 12.17 -16.22 -4.04
C PRO A 147 10.66 -16.28 -3.79
N ASN A 148 9.93 -16.98 -4.65
CA ASN A 148 8.53 -17.30 -4.38
C ASN A 148 8.42 -18.15 -3.09
N GLY A 149 7.44 -17.85 -2.26
CA GLY A 149 7.26 -18.49 -0.96
C GLY A 149 8.05 -17.84 0.18
N GLU A 150 8.73 -16.70 -0.07
CA GLU A 150 9.42 -15.96 0.99
C GLU A 150 8.45 -15.41 2.02
N TYR A 151 8.91 -15.24 3.27
CA TYR A 151 8.09 -14.82 4.39
C TYR A 151 8.18 -13.32 4.63
N PHE A 152 7.00 -12.70 4.81
CA PHE A 152 6.84 -11.31 5.20
C PHE A 152 6.04 -11.20 6.50
N TYR A 153 6.28 -10.13 7.25
CA TYR A 153 5.53 -9.84 8.47
C TYR A 153 4.28 -9.03 8.16
N PHE A 154 3.13 -9.57 8.54
CA PHE A 154 1.82 -8.94 8.36
C PHE A 154 1.28 -8.43 9.70
N THR A 155 0.62 -7.26 9.66
CA THR A 155 -0.09 -6.69 10.81
C THR A 155 -1.22 -5.79 10.32
N HIS A 156 -2.39 -6.39 10.03
CA HIS A 156 -3.53 -5.67 9.45
C HIS A 156 -4.87 -6.35 9.75
N SER A 157 -5.95 -5.58 9.64
CA SER A 157 -7.35 -6.06 9.74
C SER A 157 -8.13 -5.90 8.44
N TYR A 158 -7.61 -5.10 7.51
CA TYR A 158 -8.25 -4.78 6.24
C TYR A 158 -7.41 -5.32 5.09
N ILE A 159 -8.05 -5.64 3.99
CA ILE A 159 -7.44 -6.19 2.78
C ILE A 159 -7.99 -5.49 1.54
N ALA A 160 -7.14 -5.34 0.56
CA ALA A 160 -7.53 -4.93 -0.78
C ALA A 160 -8.20 -6.12 -1.52
N PRO A 161 -9.10 -5.86 -2.47
CA PRO A 161 -9.64 -6.91 -3.33
C PRO A 161 -8.60 -7.36 -4.35
N LYS A 162 -8.68 -8.64 -4.76
CA LYS A 162 -7.87 -9.12 -5.88
C LYS A 162 -8.26 -8.39 -7.18
N SER A 163 -7.27 -7.95 -7.92
CA SER A 163 -7.41 -7.22 -9.18
C SER A 163 -6.40 -7.70 -10.22
N ASN A 164 -6.45 -7.17 -11.43
CA ASN A 164 -5.45 -7.42 -12.46
C ASN A 164 -4.06 -6.86 -12.10
N ALA A 165 -3.98 -5.97 -11.12
CA ALA A 165 -2.73 -5.44 -10.59
C ALA A 165 -2.07 -6.36 -9.55
N THR A 166 -2.73 -7.43 -9.09
CA THR A 166 -2.21 -8.34 -8.06
C THR A 166 -1.04 -9.16 -8.61
N ILE A 167 0.16 -8.98 -8.02
CA ILE A 167 1.38 -9.71 -8.39
C ILE A 167 1.81 -10.73 -7.34
N ALA A 168 1.32 -10.63 -6.11
CA ALA A 168 1.50 -11.67 -5.10
C ALA A 168 0.29 -11.74 -4.17
N THR A 169 0.07 -12.93 -3.61
CA THR A 169 -1.00 -13.19 -2.66
C THR A 169 -0.46 -13.88 -1.42
N THR A 170 -1.22 -13.79 -0.32
CA THR A 170 -1.04 -14.60 0.87
C THR A 170 -2.40 -15.05 1.40
N THR A 171 -2.40 -15.99 2.37
CA THR A 171 -3.66 -16.54 2.90
C THR A 171 -3.67 -16.48 4.43
N HIS A 172 -4.74 -15.93 4.99
CA HIS A 172 -5.07 -16.04 6.42
C HIS A 172 -6.45 -16.67 6.57
N SER A 173 -7.54 -15.91 6.76
CA SER A 173 -8.91 -16.43 6.68
C SER A 173 -9.41 -16.54 5.23
N VAL A 174 -8.89 -15.69 4.37
CA VAL A 174 -9.09 -15.69 2.92
C VAL A 174 -7.76 -15.42 2.22
N THR A 175 -7.67 -15.73 0.94
CA THR A 175 -6.53 -15.31 0.11
C THR A 175 -6.75 -13.87 -0.33
N PHE A 176 -5.73 -13.02 -0.17
CA PHE A 176 -5.77 -11.60 -0.50
C PHE A 176 -4.46 -11.15 -1.14
N PRO A 177 -4.45 -10.01 -1.86
CA PRO A 177 -3.24 -9.40 -2.39
C PRO A 177 -2.24 -9.09 -1.27
N ALA A 178 -1.00 -9.46 -1.47
CA ALA A 178 0.14 -9.11 -0.62
C ALA A 178 1.09 -8.15 -1.33
N ALA A 179 0.95 -8.04 -2.66
CA ALA A 179 1.59 -7.02 -3.46
C ALA A 179 0.81 -6.77 -4.76
N VAL A 180 0.84 -5.53 -5.21
CA VAL A 180 0.23 -5.06 -6.46
C VAL A 180 1.24 -4.28 -7.30
N GLN A 181 1.04 -4.29 -8.62
CA GLN A 181 1.83 -3.51 -9.57
C GLN A 181 0.94 -2.94 -10.67
N VAL A 182 1.09 -1.64 -10.96
CA VAL A 182 0.44 -0.98 -12.09
C VAL A 182 1.52 -0.42 -13.02
N GLY A 183 1.55 -0.95 -14.23
CA GLY A 183 2.62 -0.65 -15.19
C GLY A 183 3.99 -1.08 -14.66
N ASP A 184 5.01 -0.28 -14.96
CA ASP A 184 6.40 -0.54 -14.59
C ASP A 184 6.92 0.33 -13.43
N ARG A 185 6.06 1.15 -12.82
CA ARG A 185 6.49 2.20 -11.88
C ARG A 185 5.67 2.33 -10.59
N ILE A 186 4.51 1.71 -10.49
CA ILE A 186 3.65 1.78 -9.30
C ILE A 186 3.61 0.41 -8.65
N PHE A 187 4.10 0.34 -7.42
CA PHE A 187 4.19 -0.88 -6.62
C PHE A 187 3.58 -0.65 -5.22
N ALA A 188 3.05 -1.70 -4.63
CA ALA A 188 2.70 -1.70 -3.21
C ALA A 188 2.59 -3.14 -2.66
#